data_f7564a8335c0831707115c0348f6d6c4
#
_entry.id   f7564a8335c0831707115c0348f6d6c4
#
_cell.length_a   1.000
_cell.length_b   1.000
_cell.length_c   1.000
_cell.angle_alpha   90.00
_cell.angle_beta   90.00
_cell.angle_gamma   90.00
#
_symmetry.space_group_name_H-M   'P 1'
#
loop_
_entity.id
_entity.type
_entity.pdbx_description
1 polymer ?
#
loop_
_entity_poly.entity_id
_entity_poly.type
_entity_poly.pdbx_seq_one_letter_code
_entity_poly.pdbx_strand_id
1 'polypeptide(L)'
;MDVIQLIKNLKIIPLGTLVSEEEVIGICNSLKTAEVPIIEVTLRDERTRNILKYFKNYPEIKLCVGTVRDIKDIDLAIDSGASLVITPGFSSTLSNYASQKNIQLIPGTQTPSEIMQASESGHRILKFFPAELSGGVDRINAYKSVFSDITFIPTGGINEVNMSSYLSLQNVMAIGSSSMIPNDLIKNKLWDEITERLKNYKI
;
A
#
# COMPACT_ATOMS: atom_id res chain seq x y z
N MET A 1 14.07 -2.21 -10.65
CA MET A 1 12.68 -1.97 -11.12
C MET A 1 12.10 -0.87 -10.26
N ASP A 2 11.46 0.10 -10.86
CA ASP A 2 10.69 1.14 -10.16
C ASP A 2 9.52 0.53 -9.38
N VAL A 3 9.19 1.10 -8.21
CA VAL A 3 8.16 0.55 -7.32
C VAL A 3 6.77 0.55 -7.97
N ILE A 4 6.45 1.57 -8.77
CA ILE A 4 5.16 1.63 -9.48
C ILE A 4 5.07 0.53 -10.55
N GLN A 5 6.14 0.28 -11.28
CA GLN A 5 6.16 -0.81 -12.26
C GLN A 5 6.05 -2.18 -11.59
N LEU A 6 6.65 -2.34 -10.40
CA LEU A 6 6.51 -3.57 -9.61
C LEU A 6 5.06 -3.77 -9.16
N ILE A 7 4.40 -2.73 -8.63
CA ILE A 7 2.99 -2.76 -8.23
C ILE A 7 2.09 -3.14 -9.42
N LYS A 8 2.33 -2.53 -10.58
CA LYS A 8 1.57 -2.82 -11.81
C LYS A 8 1.71 -4.27 -12.26
N ASN A 9 2.90 -4.84 -12.12
CA ASN A 9 3.17 -6.23 -12.51
C ASN A 9 2.56 -7.24 -11.52
N LEU A 10 2.68 -6.98 -10.21
CA LEU A 10 2.16 -7.86 -9.17
C LEU A 10 0.65 -7.74 -8.99
N LYS A 11 0.08 -6.58 -9.26
CA LYS A 11 -1.35 -6.22 -9.01
C LYS A 11 -1.80 -6.31 -7.56
N ILE A 12 -0.88 -6.52 -6.63
CA ILE A 12 -1.13 -6.64 -5.19
C ILE A 12 -0.12 -5.84 -4.38
N ILE A 13 -0.57 -5.30 -3.24
CA ILE A 13 0.28 -4.73 -2.20
C ILE A 13 -0.15 -5.36 -0.87
N PRO A 14 0.62 -6.30 -0.32
CA PRO A 14 0.37 -6.81 1.02
C PRO A 14 0.51 -5.71 2.07
N LEU A 15 -0.44 -5.59 3.01
CA LEU A 15 -0.41 -4.63 4.11
C LEU A 15 -0.20 -5.34 5.45
N GLY A 16 0.77 -4.86 6.23
CA GLY A 16 1.02 -5.36 7.58
C GLY A 16 1.25 -4.23 8.59
N THR A 17 0.95 -4.50 9.86
CA THR A 17 1.38 -3.69 10.99
C THR A 17 2.35 -4.53 11.80
N LEU A 18 3.64 -4.23 11.71
CA LEU A 18 4.72 -4.97 12.35
C LEU A 18 5.24 -4.19 13.55
N VAL A 19 5.60 -4.87 14.62
CA VAL A 19 5.98 -4.22 15.88
C VAL A 19 7.31 -4.72 16.48
N SER A 20 7.97 -5.67 15.81
CA SER A 20 9.26 -6.20 16.25
C SER A 20 10.18 -6.51 15.07
N GLU A 21 11.49 -6.57 15.33
CA GLU A 21 12.49 -7.00 14.35
C GLU A 21 12.23 -8.43 13.86
N GLU A 22 11.84 -9.32 14.76
CA GLU A 22 11.53 -10.71 14.43
C GLU A 22 10.38 -10.81 13.41
N GLU A 23 9.35 -9.98 13.56
CA GLU A 23 8.25 -9.90 12.59
C GLU A 23 8.73 -9.39 11.22
N VAL A 24 9.66 -8.41 11.19
CA VAL A 24 10.27 -7.95 9.94
C VAL A 24 11.02 -9.09 9.25
N ILE A 25 11.85 -9.84 10.01
CA ILE A 25 12.60 -10.98 9.48
C ILE A 25 11.64 -12.03 8.89
N GLY A 26 10.64 -12.45 9.66
CA GLY A 26 9.67 -13.47 9.22
C GLY A 26 8.91 -13.04 7.97
N ILE A 27 8.40 -11.83 7.95
CA ILE A 27 7.64 -11.28 6.80
C ILE A 27 8.54 -11.12 5.58
N CYS A 28 9.76 -10.59 5.70
CA CYS A 28 10.66 -10.44 4.56
C CYS A 28 11.02 -11.81 3.94
N ASN A 29 11.22 -12.84 4.75
CA ASN A 29 11.46 -14.20 4.26
C ASN A 29 10.23 -14.78 3.54
N SER A 30 9.01 -14.56 4.08
CA SER A 30 7.77 -14.99 3.45
C SER A 30 7.55 -14.29 2.11
N LEU A 31 7.74 -12.97 2.05
CA LEU A 31 7.63 -12.17 0.82
C LEU A 31 8.62 -12.64 -0.26
N LYS A 32 9.86 -12.91 0.14
CA LYS A 32 10.90 -13.42 -0.76
C LYS A 32 10.54 -14.80 -1.31
N THR A 33 10.11 -15.73 -0.44
CA THR A 33 9.74 -17.10 -0.83
C THR A 33 8.49 -17.12 -1.72
N ALA A 34 7.55 -16.20 -1.49
CA ALA A 34 6.37 -16.03 -2.33
C ALA A 34 6.64 -15.24 -3.63
N GLU A 35 7.84 -14.69 -3.81
CA GLU A 35 8.20 -13.80 -4.93
C GLU A 35 7.27 -12.57 -5.03
N VAL A 36 6.92 -11.99 -3.88
CA VAL A 36 6.14 -10.77 -3.74
C VAL A 36 6.99 -9.71 -3.02
N PRO A 37 8.03 -9.15 -3.67
CA PRO A 37 9.06 -8.34 -3.01
C PRO A 37 8.58 -6.90 -2.72
N ILE A 38 7.40 -6.75 -2.13
CA ILE A 38 6.79 -5.47 -1.75
C ILE A 38 5.90 -5.63 -0.53
N ILE A 39 5.84 -4.62 0.32
CA ILE A 39 4.93 -4.54 1.46
C ILE A 39 4.58 -3.07 1.78
N GLU A 40 3.33 -2.80 2.12
CA GLU A 40 2.93 -1.57 2.82
C GLU A 40 2.94 -1.82 4.33
N VAL A 41 3.89 -1.22 5.05
CA VAL A 41 3.93 -1.24 6.53
C VAL A 41 3.19 -0.03 7.06
N THR A 42 2.11 -0.26 7.82
CA THR A 42 1.22 0.81 8.27
C THR A 42 1.61 1.36 9.65
N LEU A 43 1.73 2.69 9.77
CA LEU A 43 2.06 3.40 11.02
C LEU A 43 0.87 3.53 11.98
N ARG A 44 0.11 2.42 12.17
CA ARG A 44 -1.04 2.39 13.09
C ARG A 44 -0.65 2.15 14.55
N ASP A 45 0.51 1.54 14.76
CA ASP A 45 1.08 1.26 16.08
C ASP A 45 2.39 2.05 16.22
N GLU A 46 2.59 2.74 17.36
CA GLU A 46 3.79 3.54 17.60
C GLU A 46 5.07 2.69 17.56
N ARG A 47 5.01 1.43 17.93
CA ARG A 47 6.14 0.50 17.88
C ARG A 47 6.63 0.27 16.46
N THR A 48 5.74 0.34 15.46
CA THR A 48 6.08 0.19 14.05
C THR A 48 7.14 1.19 13.61
N ARG A 49 7.14 2.40 14.18
CA ARG A 49 8.13 3.44 13.85
C ARG A 49 9.56 2.97 14.11
N ASN A 50 9.77 2.21 15.18
CA ASN A 50 11.10 1.78 15.61
C ASN A 50 11.66 0.61 14.78
N ILE A 51 10.77 -0.12 14.11
CA ILE A 51 11.18 -1.34 13.36
C ILE A 51 11.42 -1.10 11.87
N LEU A 52 10.96 0.02 11.32
CA LEU A 52 11.12 0.29 9.88
C LEU A 52 12.59 0.26 9.43
N LYS A 53 13.51 0.68 10.29
CA LYS A 53 14.96 0.65 10.01
C LYS A 53 15.51 -0.72 9.64
N TYR A 54 14.88 -1.80 10.11
CA TYR A 54 15.33 -3.17 9.84
C TYR A 54 15.09 -3.60 8.40
N PHE A 55 14.17 -2.93 7.66
CA PHE A 55 13.98 -3.18 6.24
C PHE A 55 15.20 -2.84 5.38
N LYS A 56 16.13 -2.02 5.89
CA LYS A 56 17.41 -1.75 5.21
C LYS A 56 18.27 -3.02 5.01
N ASN A 57 18.03 -4.05 5.83
CA ASN A 57 18.72 -5.34 5.70
C ASN A 57 18.13 -6.20 4.57
N TYR A 58 17.04 -5.75 3.93
CA TYR A 58 16.30 -6.46 2.88
C TYR A 58 16.10 -5.56 1.65
N PRO A 59 17.19 -5.14 0.96
CA PRO A 59 17.10 -4.17 -0.14
C PRO A 59 16.31 -4.70 -1.35
N GLU A 60 16.11 -6.02 -1.44
CA GLU A 60 15.25 -6.64 -2.44
C GLU A 60 13.77 -6.41 -2.19
N ILE A 61 13.35 -6.15 -0.94
CA ILE A 61 11.95 -5.88 -0.59
C ILE A 61 11.68 -4.38 -0.71
N LYS A 62 10.70 -4.00 -1.52
CA LYS A 62 10.25 -2.61 -1.64
C LYS A 62 9.36 -2.24 -0.46
N LEU A 63 9.92 -1.49 0.48
CA LEU A 63 9.17 -0.95 1.60
C LEU A 63 8.31 0.22 1.12
N CYS A 64 6.99 0.13 1.33
CA CYS A 64 6.05 1.24 1.27
C CYS A 64 5.62 1.57 2.70
N VAL A 65 5.70 2.83 3.10
CA VAL A 65 5.23 3.26 4.43
C VAL A 65 3.83 3.83 4.30
N GLY A 66 2.87 3.16 4.93
CA GLY A 66 1.45 3.52 4.91
C GLY A 66 0.98 4.22 6.17
N THR A 67 -0.22 4.83 6.09
CA THR A 67 -0.81 5.63 7.17
C THR A 67 0.04 6.85 7.52
N VAL A 68 0.77 7.39 6.55
CA VAL A 68 1.54 8.64 6.69
C VAL A 68 0.56 9.81 6.85
N ARG A 69 0.68 10.58 7.94
CA ARG A 69 -0.25 11.66 8.29
C ARG A 69 0.42 13.00 8.53
N ASP A 70 1.73 13.02 8.68
CA ASP A 70 2.49 14.25 8.89
C ASP A 70 3.87 14.18 8.21
N ILE A 71 4.59 15.31 8.24
CA ILE A 71 5.92 15.47 7.63
C ILE A 71 6.95 14.53 8.29
N LYS A 72 6.85 14.31 9.61
CA LYS A 72 7.79 13.45 10.34
C LYS A 72 7.67 12.00 9.90
N ASP A 73 6.46 11.57 9.50
CA ASP A 73 6.24 10.24 8.94
C ASP A 73 6.96 10.08 7.60
N ILE A 74 7.00 11.15 6.78
CA ILE A 74 7.73 11.15 5.49
C ILE A 74 9.24 11.07 5.76
N ASP A 75 9.78 11.88 6.68
CA ASP A 75 11.19 11.82 7.03
C ASP A 75 11.57 10.43 7.56
N LEU A 76 10.76 9.86 8.45
CA LEU A 76 10.96 8.51 8.97
C LEU A 76 10.97 7.46 7.84
N ALA A 77 10.06 7.58 6.88
CA ALA A 77 10.00 6.67 5.73
C ALA A 77 11.30 6.75 4.90
N ILE A 78 11.77 7.97 4.61
CA ILE A 78 13.03 8.22 3.88
C ILE A 78 14.20 7.63 4.65
N ASP A 79 14.31 7.93 5.94
CA ASP A 79 15.37 7.42 6.80
C ASP A 79 15.36 5.90 6.93
N SER A 80 14.22 5.28 6.71
CA SER A 80 14.07 3.81 6.72
C SER A 80 14.32 3.15 5.36
N GLY A 81 14.59 3.94 4.31
CA GLY A 81 14.83 3.45 2.95
C GLY A 81 13.55 3.08 2.20
N ALA A 82 12.42 3.67 2.56
CA ALA A 82 11.16 3.43 1.86
C ALA A 82 11.25 3.87 0.38
N SER A 83 10.62 3.09 -0.48
CA SER A 83 10.51 3.39 -1.92
C SER A 83 9.28 4.24 -2.24
N LEU A 84 8.30 4.28 -1.32
CA LEU A 84 7.00 4.91 -1.53
C LEU A 84 6.35 5.25 -0.18
N VAL A 85 5.66 6.38 -0.10
CA VAL A 85 4.78 6.72 1.03
C VAL A 85 3.31 6.72 0.59
N ILE A 86 2.42 6.29 1.48
CA ILE A 86 0.99 6.17 1.20
C ILE A 86 0.20 6.84 2.34
N THR A 87 -0.64 7.79 1.99
CA THR A 87 -1.46 8.51 2.97
C THR A 87 -2.90 7.95 3.01
N PRO A 88 -3.61 8.06 4.14
CA PRO A 88 -5.01 7.63 4.23
C PRO A 88 -5.99 8.57 3.53
N GLY A 89 -5.61 9.81 3.30
CA GLY A 89 -6.35 10.87 2.61
C GLY A 89 -5.40 11.82 1.89
N PHE A 90 -5.93 12.72 1.05
CA PHE A 90 -5.12 13.71 0.36
C PHE A 90 -4.73 14.87 1.30
N SER A 91 -3.49 15.32 1.19
CA SER A 91 -2.96 16.52 1.83
C SER A 91 -1.98 17.23 0.88
N SER A 92 -2.29 18.46 0.49
CA SER A 92 -1.40 19.27 -0.34
C SER A 92 -0.05 19.53 0.32
N THR A 93 -0.04 19.69 1.65
CA THR A 93 1.19 19.86 2.44
C THR A 93 2.10 18.64 2.31
N LEU A 94 1.56 17.43 2.50
CA LEU A 94 2.33 16.19 2.40
C LEU A 94 2.76 15.92 0.96
N SER A 95 1.89 16.20 -0.02
CA SER A 95 2.19 16.08 -1.46
C SER A 95 3.39 16.95 -1.84
N ASN A 96 3.35 18.23 -1.48
CA ASN A 96 4.43 19.17 -1.76
C ASN A 96 5.74 18.77 -1.07
N TYR A 97 5.67 18.35 0.19
CA TYR A 97 6.85 17.92 0.94
C TYR A 97 7.48 16.66 0.36
N ALA A 98 6.68 15.66 0.04
CA ALA A 98 7.17 14.44 -0.61
C ALA A 98 7.86 14.74 -1.95
N SER A 99 7.29 15.66 -2.75
CA SER A 99 7.90 16.14 -3.99
C SER A 99 9.26 16.80 -3.76
N GLN A 100 9.37 17.70 -2.77
CA GLN A 100 10.63 18.36 -2.40
C GLN A 100 11.71 17.37 -1.96
N LYS A 101 11.30 16.28 -1.29
CA LYS A 101 12.18 15.20 -0.83
C LYS A 101 12.46 14.13 -1.88
N ASN A 102 11.88 14.24 -3.08
CA ASN A 102 11.99 13.24 -4.16
C ASN A 102 11.57 11.83 -3.73
N ILE A 103 10.56 11.70 -2.86
CA ILE A 103 9.94 10.41 -2.54
C ILE A 103 8.58 10.33 -3.21
N GLN A 104 8.28 9.18 -3.80
CA GLN A 104 6.96 8.94 -4.40
C GLN A 104 5.88 8.92 -3.32
N LEU A 105 4.72 9.52 -3.62
CA LEU A 105 3.57 9.53 -2.73
C LEU A 105 2.32 9.10 -3.50
N ILE A 106 1.57 8.13 -2.93
CA ILE A 106 0.23 7.77 -3.38
C ILE A 106 -0.78 8.27 -2.33
N PRO A 107 -1.56 9.31 -2.65
CA PRO A 107 -2.53 9.84 -1.71
C PRO A 107 -3.79 8.99 -1.66
N GLY A 108 -4.38 8.89 -0.45
CA GLY A 108 -5.72 8.35 -0.26
C GLY A 108 -6.80 9.30 -0.73
N THR A 109 -7.86 8.76 -1.30
CA THR A 109 -9.05 9.50 -1.72
C THR A 109 -10.29 8.63 -1.58
N GLN A 110 -11.46 9.26 -1.46
CA GLN A 110 -12.75 8.59 -1.39
C GLN A 110 -13.80 9.30 -2.25
N THR A 111 -13.75 10.63 -2.31
CA THR A 111 -14.79 11.48 -2.93
C THR A 111 -14.27 12.12 -4.21
N PRO A 112 -15.18 12.56 -5.13
CA PRO A 112 -14.79 13.31 -6.32
C PRO A 112 -13.95 14.56 -6.01
N SER A 113 -14.28 15.30 -4.93
CA SER A 113 -13.52 16.49 -4.55
C SER A 113 -12.08 16.17 -4.17
N GLU A 114 -11.85 15.10 -3.42
CA GLU A 114 -10.50 14.65 -3.05
C GLU A 114 -9.72 14.15 -4.27
N ILE A 115 -10.37 13.46 -5.21
CA ILE A 115 -9.77 13.03 -6.47
C ILE A 115 -9.33 14.24 -7.29
N MET A 116 -10.20 15.26 -7.42
CA MET A 116 -9.86 16.50 -8.12
C MET A 116 -8.65 17.20 -7.49
N GLN A 117 -8.65 17.39 -6.17
CA GLN A 117 -7.54 18.03 -5.44
C GLN A 117 -6.22 17.27 -5.61
N ALA A 118 -6.26 15.94 -5.54
CA ALA A 118 -5.07 15.11 -5.77
C ALA A 118 -4.58 15.21 -7.22
N SER A 119 -5.51 15.23 -8.18
CA SER A 119 -5.20 15.38 -9.61
C SER A 119 -4.59 16.75 -9.94
N GLU A 120 -5.11 17.83 -9.35
CA GLU A 120 -4.57 19.19 -9.46
C GLU A 120 -3.13 19.29 -8.94
N SER A 121 -2.81 18.47 -7.92
CA SER A 121 -1.45 18.34 -7.36
C SER A 121 -0.54 17.40 -8.17
N GLY A 122 -0.99 16.93 -9.34
CA GLY A 122 -0.20 16.11 -10.26
C GLY A 122 -0.30 14.59 -10.03
N HIS A 123 -1.06 14.10 -9.06
CA HIS A 123 -1.23 12.67 -8.84
C HIS A 123 -2.18 12.04 -9.87
N ARG A 124 -1.79 10.88 -10.39
CA ARG A 124 -2.58 10.07 -11.34
C ARG A 124 -2.82 8.66 -10.84
N ILE A 125 -2.13 8.25 -9.80
CA ILE A 125 -2.33 6.98 -9.09
C ILE A 125 -2.78 7.33 -7.68
N LEU A 126 -3.98 6.88 -7.31
CA LEU A 126 -4.62 7.22 -6.04
C LEU A 126 -5.01 5.94 -5.29
N LYS A 127 -4.79 5.94 -3.97
CA LYS A 127 -5.37 4.94 -3.09
C LYS A 127 -6.86 5.26 -2.90
N PHE A 128 -7.75 4.31 -3.17
CA PHE A 128 -9.17 4.43 -2.84
C PHE A 128 -9.42 3.76 -1.48
N PHE A 129 -9.74 4.54 -0.45
CA PHE A 129 -9.79 4.04 0.93
C PHE A 129 -10.85 4.75 1.79
N PRO A 130 -11.60 4.00 2.64
CA PRO A 130 -11.67 2.53 2.73
C PRO A 130 -12.59 1.96 1.64
N ALA A 131 -12.08 1.04 0.79
CA ALA A 131 -12.74 0.68 -0.49
C ALA A 131 -14.16 0.12 -0.32
N GLU A 132 -14.34 -0.96 0.44
CA GLU A 132 -15.65 -1.61 0.62
C GLU A 132 -16.67 -0.68 1.27
N LEU A 133 -16.29 0.02 2.34
CA LEU A 133 -17.17 0.94 3.05
C LEU A 133 -17.53 2.19 2.22
N SER A 134 -16.79 2.46 1.16
CA SER A 134 -16.97 3.64 0.30
C SER A 134 -17.74 3.35 -0.99
N GLY A 135 -18.37 2.19 -1.09
CA GLY A 135 -19.17 1.78 -2.24
C GLY A 135 -18.44 0.85 -3.21
N GLY A 136 -17.25 0.39 -2.86
CA GLY A 136 -16.57 -0.74 -3.50
C GLY A 136 -16.37 -0.60 -5.00
N VAL A 137 -16.54 -1.72 -5.67
CA VAL A 137 -16.39 -1.89 -7.13
C VAL A 137 -17.28 -0.93 -7.91
N ASP A 138 -18.55 -0.77 -7.49
CA ASP A 138 -19.50 0.07 -8.21
C ASP A 138 -19.09 1.54 -8.22
N ARG A 139 -18.60 2.06 -7.10
CA ARG A 139 -18.11 3.43 -7.00
C ARG A 139 -16.89 3.66 -7.88
N ILE A 140 -15.90 2.78 -7.82
CA ILE A 140 -14.69 2.91 -8.65
C ILE A 140 -15.04 2.81 -10.13
N ASN A 141 -15.95 1.93 -10.51
CA ASN A 141 -16.41 1.79 -11.89
C ASN A 141 -17.11 3.07 -12.39
N ALA A 142 -17.93 3.70 -11.54
CA ALA A 142 -18.59 4.97 -11.87
C ALA A 142 -17.57 6.09 -12.11
N TYR A 143 -16.45 6.12 -11.40
CA TYR A 143 -15.40 7.12 -11.57
C TYR A 143 -14.64 7.00 -12.90
N LYS A 144 -14.65 5.84 -13.57
CA LYS A 144 -13.95 5.62 -14.82
C LYS A 144 -14.32 6.61 -15.93
N SER A 145 -15.62 6.95 -16.03
CA SER A 145 -16.10 7.89 -17.06
C SER A 145 -15.80 9.35 -16.72
N VAL A 146 -15.66 9.68 -15.43
CA VAL A 146 -15.45 11.05 -14.94
C VAL A 146 -13.97 11.38 -14.81
N PHE A 147 -13.16 10.41 -14.39
CA PHE A 147 -11.73 10.53 -14.11
C PHE A 147 -10.94 9.52 -14.95
N SER A 148 -11.01 9.66 -16.28
CA SER A 148 -10.42 8.69 -17.22
C SER A 148 -8.88 8.63 -17.19
N ASP A 149 -8.23 9.64 -16.63
CA ASP A 149 -6.78 9.77 -16.45
C ASP A 149 -6.30 9.32 -15.06
N ILE A 150 -7.22 8.87 -14.18
CA ILE A 150 -6.91 8.41 -12.83
C ILE A 150 -6.94 6.89 -12.76
N THR A 151 -5.95 6.35 -12.08
CA THR A 151 -5.85 4.91 -11.78
C THR A 151 -5.88 4.71 -10.28
N PHE A 152 -6.67 3.74 -9.82
CA PHE A 152 -6.88 3.48 -8.39
C PHE A 152 -6.11 2.26 -7.89
N ILE A 153 -5.75 2.31 -6.60
CA ILE A 153 -5.33 1.18 -5.78
C ILE A 153 -6.32 1.08 -4.61
N PRO A 154 -7.45 0.38 -4.81
CA PRO A 154 -8.41 0.17 -3.75
C PRO A 154 -7.81 -0.61 -2.58
N THR A 155 -8.13 -0.17 -1.36
CA THR A 155 -7.63 -0.74 -0.11
C THR A 155 -8.70 -0.65 0.97
N GLY A 156 -8.83 -1.68 1.80
CA GLY A 156 -9.81 -1.74 2.90
C GLY A 156 -11.02 -2.60 2.60
N GLY A 157 -11.11 -3.72 3.29
CA GLY A 157 -12.14 -4.75 3.11
C GLY A 157 -11.89 -5.71 1.95
N ILE A 158 -10.76 -5.61 1.26
CA ILE A 158 -10.44 -6.47 0.11
C ILE A 158 -9.80 -7.77 0.61
N ASN A 159 -10.24 -8.88 0.06
CA ASN A 159 -9.81 -10.24 0.39
C ASN A 159 -9.87 -11.16 -0.83
N GLU A 160 -9.62 -12.45 -0.66
CA GLU A 160 -9.59 -13.47 -1.71
C GLU A 160 -10.93 -13.58 -2.48
N VAL A 161 -12.05 -13.29 -1.81
CA VAL A 161 -13.39 -13.45 -2.39
C VAL A 161 -13.72 -12.32 -3.37
N ASN A 162 -13.34 -11.06 -3.02
CA ASN A 162 -13.75 -9.88 -3.81
C ASN A 162 -12.63 -9.27 -4.67
N MET A 163 -11.35 -9.68 -4.50
CA MET A 163 -10.21 -9.08 -5.20
C MET A 163 -10.34 -9.12 -6.73
N SER A 164 -10.86 -10.21 -7.28
CA SER A 164 -11.01 -10.38 -8.72
C SER A 164 -11.97 -9.36 -9.34
N SER A 165 -13.03 -8.99 -8.61
CA SER A 165 -13.97 -7.95 -9.04
C SER A 165 -13.32 -6.58 -9.14
N TYR A 166 -12.43 -6.24 -8.21
CA TYR A 166 -11.64 -5.00 -8.27
C TYR A 166 -10.63 -5.02 -9.42
N LEU A 167 -9.88 -6.11 -9.57
CA LEU A 167 -8.83 -6.22 -10.57
C LEU A 167 -9.34 -6.33 -12.01
N SER A 168 -10.63 -6.64 -12.19
CA SER A 168 -11.29 -6.61 -13.51
C SER A 168 -11.56 -5.18 -14.01
N LEU A 169 -11.54 -4.17 -13.14
CA LEU A 169 -11.78 -2.78 -13.51
C LEU A 169 -10.58 -2.18 -14.23
N GLN A 170 -10.82 -1.53 -15.38
CA GLN A 170 -9.75 -0.93 -16.20
C GLN A 170 -9.01 0.23 -15.53
N ASN A 171 -9.66 0.91 -14.59
CA ASN A 171 -9.09 2.00 -13.81
C ASN A 171 -8.53 1.54 -12.45
N VAL A 172 -8.28 0.24 -12.27
CA VAL A 172 -7.61 -0.34 -11.09
C VAL A 172 -6.28 -0.94 -11.52
N MET A 173 -5.19 -0.46 -10.90
CA MET A 173 -3.84 -0.95 -11.17
C MET A 173 -3.49 -2.19 -10.35
N ALA A 174 -3.84 -2.14 -9.08
CA ALA A 174 -3.51 -3.14 -8.06
C ALA A 174 -4.50 -3.02 -6.91
N ILE A 175 -4.48 -3.97 -5.99
CA ILE A 175 -5.22 -3.90 -4.73
C ILE A 175 -4.27 -3.86 -3.54
N GLY A 176 -4.67 -3.18 -2.47
CA GLY A 176 -4.02 -3.25 -1.16
C GLY A 176 -4.85 -4.07 -0.19
N SER A 177 -4.26 -5.08 0.45
CA SER A 177 -5.01 -5.91 1.39
C SER A 177 -4.18 -6.38 2.59
N SER A 178 -4.76 -6.25 3.78
CA SER A 178 -4.21 -6.82 5.01
C SER A 178 -4.57 -8.30 5.20
N SER A 179 -5.51 -8.82 4.41
CA SER A 179 -5.83 -10.26 4.47
C SER A 179 -4.75 -11.16 3.87
N MET A 180 -3.80 -10.58 3.12
CA MET A 180 -2.61 -11.28 2.65
C MET A 180 -1.65 -11.60 3.79
N ILE A 181 -1.57 -10.70 4.79
CA ILE A 181 -0.69 -10.80 5.96
C ILE A 181 -1.53 -10.53 7.22
N PRO A 182 -2.40 -11.47 7.63
CA PRO A 182 -3.26 -11.30 8.80
C PRO A 182 -2.46 -11.13 10.09
N ASN A 183 -2.88 -10.21 10.96
CA ASN A 183 -2.19 -9.90 12.22
C ASN A 183 -2.11 -11.10 13.19
N ASP A 184 -3.08 -11.98 13.17
CA ASP A 184 -3.07 -13.21 13.98
C ASP A 184 -1.97 -14.17 13.52
N LEU A 185 -1.75 -14.33 12.23
CA LEU A 185 -0.66 -15.15 11.70
C LEU A 185 0.71 -14.54 12.03
N ILE A 186 0.85 -13.19 11.94
CA ILE A 186 2.08 -12.49 12.35
C ILE A 186 2.37 -12.75 13.84
N LYS A 187 1.39 -12.52 14.73
CA LYS A 187 1.53 -12.69 16.17
C LYS A 187 1.89 -14.12 16.56
N ASN A 188 1.35 -15.10 15.85
CA ASN A 188 1.61 -16.52 16.09
C ASN A 188 2.83 -17.03 15.29
N LYS A 189 3.53 -16.16 14.55
CA LYS A 189 4.73 -16.47 13.75
C LYS A 189 4.49 -17.61 12.74
N LEU A 190 3.30 -17.66 12.16
CA LEU A 190 2.91 -18.68 11.19
C LEU A 190 3.38 -18.26 9.76
N TRP A 191 4.70 -18.17 9.60
CA TRP A 191 5.34 -17.65 8.39
C TRP A 191 5.07 -18.47 7.13
N ASP A 192 4.95 -19.78 7.26
CA ASP A 192 4.64 -20.68 6.15
C ASP A 192 3.21 -20.45 5.65
N GLU A 193 2.25 -20.24 6.56
CA GLU A 193 0.87 -19.92 6.19
C GLU A 193 0.79 -18.56 5.49
N ILE A 194 1.52 -17.55 5.97
CA ILE A 194 1.62 -16.24 5.31
C ILE A 194 2.21 -16.41 3.91
N THR A 195 3.25 -17.21 3.76
CA THR A 195 3.89 -17.48 2.47
C THR A 195 2.91 -18.11 1.47
N GLU A 196 2.15 -19.12 1.89
CA GLU A 196 1.14 -19.75 1.03
C GLU A 196 -0.01 -18.79 0.68
N ARG A 197 -0.46 -17.98 1.63
CA ARG A 197 -1.45 -16.93 1.34
C ARG A 197 -0.94 -15.95 0.29
N LEU A 198 0.27 -15.44 0.44
CA LEU A 198 0.88 -14.52 -0.54
C LEU A 198 0.93 -15.13 -1.96
N LYS A 199 1.25 -16.41 -2.07
CA LYS A 199 1.24 -17.13 -3.36
C LYS A 199 -0.17 -17.19 -3.96
N ASN A 200 -1.21 -17.42 -3.14
CA ASN A 200 -2.60 -17.50 -3.59
C ASN A 200 -3.15 -16.16 -4.10
N TYR A 201 -2.60 -15.04 -3.65
CA TYR A 201 -2.96 -13.71 -4.16
C TYR A 201 -2.20 -13.32 -5.43
N LYS A 202 -1.14 -14.04 -5.80
CA LYS A 202 -0.35 -13.78 -7.01
C LYS A 202 -1.17 -14.23 -8.24
N ILE A 203 -1.36 -13.32 -9.21
CA ILE A 203 -2.17 -13.52 -10.42
C ILE A 203 -1.27 -13.76 -11.63
#